data_0e1947336a8e7a42a981d74ddfa5393f
#
_entry.id   0e1947336a8e7a42a981d74ddfa5393f
#
_cell.length_a   1.000
_cell.length_b   1.000
_cell.length_c   1.000
_cell.angle_alpha   90.00
_cell.angle_beta   90.00
_cell.angle_gamma   90.00
#
_symmetry.space_group_name_H-M   'P 1'
#
loop_
_entity.id
_entity.type
_entity.pdbx_description
1 polymer ?
#
loop_
_entity_poly.entity_id
_entity_poly.type
_entity_poly.pdbx_seq_one_letter_code
_entity_poly.pdbx_strand_id
1 'polypeptide(L)'
;MSIARAIFGQKTQNRSNLMTFNGLEGFLTPSSSGVNVTVDKALAVTTVFSCLRVIAEGVSQVPLKLYKTVGEDAHEVAKEHPLYKIISRKPNTWQTSFEFRENMIFQAGLLGNFYAFKNRSRGKILSLVPFEPGTVIVEVDQKRNLQYKVTIDGEQRTIPADMMWHVKGPSWSTYIGMEAVKYAREAIGLAINIEESQNKLHASGVQTSGIYSVDGALNQKQATDLMQWIETRIGGSNRHKPLVVDRGAKFTPISMSGADAQTIENRRFQIEEICRAFRVMPIMIGQADKAATYASAEQMFLAHVTYTLTPWVSRLEQSIDCNLLTEDEISQGYYSKFNLSGLMRGAAKDRAEFYDKMYRMKVLNPNEIRGLEEMNKYDGGDEYYIEPGSQLLNDNKTSE
;
A
#
# COMPACT_ATOMS: atom_id res chain seq x y z
N MET A 1 -5.33 2.50 33.47
CA MET A 1 -5.81 3.86 33.10
C MET A 1 -6.34 3.80 31.68
N SER A 2 -7.56 4.24 31.44
CA SER A 2 -8.17 4.23 30.11
C SER A 2 -7.40 5.14 29.14
N ILE A 3 -7.20 4.70 27.90
CA ILE A 3 -6.61 5.48 26.80
C ILE A 3 -7.28 6.85 26.66
N ALA A 4 -8.59 6.92 26.90
CA ALA A 4 -9.35 8.16 26.96
C ALA A 4 -8.78 9.18 27.98
N ARG A 5 -8.30 8.76 29.14
CA ARG A 5 -7.75 9.67 30.17
C ARG A 5 -6.38 10.25 29.80
N ALA A 6 -5.57 9.55 29.02
CA ALA A 6 -4.27 10.04 28.55
C ALA A 6 -4.42 11.11 27.45
N ILE A 7 -5.46 10.99 26.62
CA ILE A 7 -5.76 11.94 25.54
C ILE A 7 -6.48 13.19 26.06
N PHE A 8 -7.19 13.09 27.19
CA PHE A 8 -8.18 14.07 27.65
C PHE A 8 -7.66 15.19 28.58
N GLY A 9 -6.35 15.40 28.68
CA GLY A 9 -5.76 16.31 29.69
C GLY A 9 -5.69 17.81 29.37
N GLN A 10 -5.90 18.29 28.13
CA GLN A 10 -5.71 19.72 27.81
C GLN A 10 -6.86 20.33 27.02
N LYS A 11 -7.40 21.45 27.52
CA LYS A 11 -8.35 22.33 26.84
C LYS A 11 -7.65 23.26 25.86
N THR A 12 -8.24 23.41 24.70
CA THR A 12 -7.81 24.26 23.59
C THR A 12 -7.75 25.75 23.92
N GLN A 13 -6.65 26.41 23.60
CA GLN A 13 -6.52 27.88 23.60
C GLN A 13 -6.64 28.45 22.17
N ASN A 14 -7.09 29.71 22.14
CA ASN A 14 -7.56 30.54 21.02
C ASN A 14 -6.73 30.53 19.71
N ARG A 15 -7.50 30.69 18.63
CA ARG A 15 -7.09 30.81 17.22
C ARG A 15 -6.39 32.13 16.94
N SER A 16 -5.21 32.10 16.32
CA SER A 16 -4.71 33.16 15.47
C SER A 16 -3.66 32.61 14.49
N ASN A 17 -3.93 32.71 13.19
CA ASN A 17 -3.01 32.48 12.05
C ASN A 17 -2.30 31.11 12.03
N LEU A 18 -3.03 30.03 12.08
CA LEU A 18 -2.54 28.66 11.89
C LEU A 18 -2.66 28.27 10.41
N MET A 19 -1.58 27.74 9.84
CA MET A 19 -1.68 27.02 8.56
C MET A 19 -2.30 25.65 8.84
N THR A 20 -3.47 25.40 8.23
CA THR A 20 -4.22 24.16 8.41
C THR A 20 -4.08 23.32 7.15
N PHE A 21 -3.70 22.06 7.32
CA PHE A 21 -3.63 21.08 6.25
C PHE A 21 -4.68 20.01 6.50
N ASN A 22 -5.73 20.03 5.67
CA ASN A 22 -6.82 19.05 5.73
C ASN A 22 -6.63 18.05 4.58
N GLY A 23 -6.25 16.81 4.89
CA GLY A 23 -5.95 15.76 3.92
C GLY A 23 -7.15 15.30 3.07
N LEU A 24 -8.34 15.90 3.23
CA LEU A 24 -9.54 15.55 2.49
C LEU A 24 -9.95 16.58 1.43
N GLU A 25 -9.25 17.69 1.28
CA GLU A 25 -9.61 18.74 0.31
C GLU A 25 -9.54 18.25 -1.15
N GLY A 26 -8.68 17.27 -1.44
CA GLY A 26 -8.54 16.69 -2.77
C GLY A 26 -9.77 15.92 -3.27
N PHE A 27 -10.67 15.51 -2.36
CA PHE A 27 -11.87 14.74 -2.71
C PHE A 27 -13.07 15.58 -3.12
N LEU A 28 -12.99 16.89 -2.98
CA LEU A 28 -14.10 17.81 -3.28
C LEU A 28 -14.16 18.24 -4.75
N THR A 29 -13.11 18.01 -5.53
CA THR A 29 -13.06 18.37 -6.95
C THR A 29 -13.32 17.15 -7.83
N PRO A 30 -14.32 17.17 -8.73
CA PRO A 30 -14.53 16.06 -9.67
C PRO A 30 -13.36 15.92 -10.63
N SER A 31 -13.16 14.71 -11.17
CA SER A 31 -12.25 14.48 -12.29
C SER A 31 -12.76 15.16 -13.56
N SER A 32 -11.90 15.36 -14.56
CA SER A 32 -12.30 15.89 -15.87
C SER A 32 -13.34 15.01 -16.57
N SER A 33 -13.42 13.72 -16.19
CA SER A 33 -14.46 12.79 -16.63
C SER A 33 -15.82 12.99 -15.94
N GLY A 34 -15.95 13.99 -15.03
CA GLY A 34 -17.18 14.31 -14.31
C GLY A 34 -17.46 13.41 -13.09
N VAL A 35 -16.60 12.44 -12.79
CA VAL A 35 -16.74 11.54 -11.63
C VAL A 35 -16.15 12.19 -10.39
N ASN A 36 -16.92 12.22 -9.30
CA ASN A 36 -16.38 12.56 -8.00
C ASN A 36 -15.68 11.33 -7.39
N VAL A 37 -14.34 11.35 -7.37
CA VAL A 37 -13.51 10.25 -6.87
C VAL A 37 -13.33 10.43 -5.36
N THR A 38 -14.10 9.68 -4.57
CA THR A 38 -13.93 9.56 -3.12
C THR A 38 -12.94 8.43 -2.79
N VAL A 39 -12.48 8.35 -1.53
CA VAL A 39 -11.62 7.26 -1.04
C VAL A 39 -12.26 5.91 -1.30
N ASP A 40 -13.55 5.77 -0.95
CA ASP A 40 -14.30 4.52 -1.11
C ASP A 40 -14.43 4.11 -2.58
N LYS A 41 -14.73 5.07 -3.46
CA LYS A 41 -14.77 4.82 -4.91
C LYS A 41 -13.42 4.47 -5.49
N ALA A 42 -12.34 5.12 -5.00
CA ALA A 42 -10.99 4.79 -5.42
C ALA A 42 -10.59 3.37 -4.99
N LEU A 43 -10.92 2.97 -3.77
CA LEU A 43 -10.69 1.61 -3.27
C LEU A 43 -11.58 0.55 -3.95
N ALA A 44 -12.76 0.93 -4.43
CA ALA A 44 -13.62 0.05 -5.23
C ALA A 44 -13.01 -0.28 -6.59
N VAL A 45 -12.10 0.56 -7.12
CA VAL A 45 -11.34 0.24 -8.33
C VAL A 45 -10.32 -0.86 -8.00
N THR A 46 -10.55 -2.05 -8.54
CA THR A 46 -9.76 -3.27 -8.24
C THR A 46 -8.25 -3.04 -8.38
N THR A 47 -7.83 -2.28 -9.39
CA THR A 47 -6.41 -1.97 -9.63
C THR A 47 -5.81 -1.14 -8.49
N VAL A 48 -6.51 -0.14 -7.98
CA VAL A 48 -6.06 0.70 -6.86
C VAL A 48 -5.91 -0.15 -5.59
N PHE A 49 -6.95 -0.93 -5.27
CA PHE A 49 -6.93 -1.83 -4.13
C PHE A 49 -5.78 -2.85 -4.23
N SER A 50 -5.61 -3.48 -5.40
CA SER A 50 -4.54 -4.46 -5.62
C SER A 50 -3.14 -3.86 -5.50
N CYS A 51 -2.91 -2.66 -6.03
CA CYS A 51 -1.62 -1.97 -5.89
C CYS A 51 -1.29 -1.67 -4.43
N LEU A 52 -2.26 -1.12 -3.68
CA LEU A 52 -2.07 -0.83 -2.26
C LEU A 52 -1.83 -2.12 -1.45
N ARG A 53 -2.60 -3.16 -1.74
CA ARG A 53 -2.48 -4.46 -1.08
C ARG A 53 -1.10 -5.07 -1.30
N VAL A 54 -0.60 -5.07 -2.52
CA VAL A 54 0.76 -5.59 -2.85
C VAL A 54 1.84 -4.84 -2.08
N ILE A 55 1.75 -3.52 -1.96
CA ILE A 55 2.72 -2.73 -1.18
C ILE A 55 2.56 -3.02 0.32
N ALA A 56 1.33 -2.99 0.83
CA ALA A 56 1.04 -3.14 2.25
C ALA A 56 1.42 -4.53 2.77
N GLU A 57 0.99 -5.59 2.11
CA GLU A 57 1.36 -6.97 2.44
C GLU A 57 2.87 -7.18 2.24
N GLY A 58 3.45 -6.63 1.16
CA GLY A 58 4.87 -6.71 0.86
C GLY A 58 5.76 -6.13 1.96
N VAL A 59 5.40 -4.99 2.54
CA VAL A 59 6.13 -4.38 3.66
C VAL A 59 5.79 -5.08 5.00
N SER A 60 4.54 -5.46 5.21
CA SER A 60 4.07 -5.98 6.49
C SER A 60 4.55 -7.39 6.80
N GLN A 61 4.80 -8.22 5.76
CA GLN A 61 5.37 -9.56 5.94
C GLN A 61 6.84 -9.55 6.33
N VAL A 62 7.56 -8.44 6.07
CA VAL A 62 8.99 -8.34 6.39
C VAL A 62 9.20 -8.23 7.89
N PRO A 63 10.04 -9.08 8.51
CA PRO A 63 10.34 -8.98 9.93
C PRO A 63 11.01 -7.65 10.28
N LEU A 64 10.41 -6.90 11.22
CA LEU A 64 10.95 -5.68 11.79
C LEU A 64 11.52 -5.98 13.16
N LYS A 65 12.78 -5.65 13.39
CA LYS A 65 13.47 -5.85 14.67
C LYS A 65 14.13 -4.54 15.11
N LEU A 66 14.31 -4.42 16.42
CA LEU A 66 15.13 -3.39 17.04
C LEU A 66 16.50 -3.97 17.31
N TYR A 67 17.52 -3.27 16.92
CA TYR A 67 18.92 -3.63 17.13
C TYR A 67 19.61 -2.62 18.03
N LYS A 68 20.73 -3.06 18.61
CA LYS A 68 21.66 -2.22 19.32
C LYS A 68 23.06 -2.48 18.78
N THR A 69 23.81 -1.44 18.44
CA THR A 69 25.22 -1.54 18.10
C THR A 69 26.04 -1.79 19.39
N VAL A 70 26.87 -2.82 19.38
CA VAL A 70 27.71 -3.21 20.50
C VAL A 70 29.16 -3.20 20.02
N GLY A 71 29.99 -2.30 20.58
CA GLY A 71 31.35 -2.08 20.07
C GLY A 71 31.33 -1.36 18.71
N GLU A 72 32.37 -1.59 17.88
CA GLU A 72 32.54 -0.88 16.61
C GLU A 72 31.68 -1.47 15.49
N ASP A 73 31.48 -2.82 15.42
CA ASP A 73 30.85 -3.47 14.27
C ASP A 73 29.81 -4.56 14.59
N ALA A 74 29.57 -4.86 15.88
CA ALA A 74 28.60 -5.88 16.24
C ALA A 74 27.19 -5.31 16.43
N HIS A 75 26.19 -6.05 15.96
CA HIS A 75 24.78 -5.68 16.07
C HIS A 75 23.98 -6.79 16.75
N GLU A 76 23.35 -6.47 17.85
CA GLU A 76 22.53 -7.42 18.61
C GLU A 76 21.05 -7.04 18.57
N VAL A 77 20.17 -8.05 18.56
CA VAL A 77 18.73 -7.82 18.62
C VAL A 77 18.34 -7.41 20.03
N ALA A 78 17.85 -6.20 20.21
CA ALA A 78 17.49 -5.60 21.49
C ALA A 78 16.13 -6.10 22.03
N LYS A 79 16.00 -7.40 22.33
CA LYS A 79 14.75 -8.05 22.76
C LYS A 79 14.21 -7.50 24.08
N GLU A 80 15.10 -7.03 24.96
CA GLU A 80 14.76 -6.50 26.29
C GLU A 80 14.24 -5.06 26.25
N HIS A 81 14.42 -4.38 25.13
CA HIS A 81 13.95 -3.01 24.98
C HIS A 81 12.43 -2.96 24.89
N PRO A 82 11.73 -2.06 25.65
CA PRO A 82 10.27 -2.00 25.65
C PRO A 82 9.64 -1.84 24.26
N LEU A 83 10.27 -1.04 23.39
CA LEU A 83 9.81 -0.79 22.03
C LEU A 83 9.86 -2.04 21.15
N TYR A 84 10.80 -2.99 21.41
CA TYR A 84 10.95 -4.20 20.60
C TYR A 84 9.63 -4.96 20.44
N LYS A 85 8.95 -5.25 21.56
CA LYS A 85 7.70 -5.99 21.56
C LYS A 85 6.57 -5.24 20.82
N ILE A 86 6.56 -3.91 20.92
CA ILE A 86 5.56 -3.05 20.31
C ILE A 86 5.69 -3.07 18.80
N ILE A 87 6.89 -2.87 18.26
CA ILE A 87 7.09 -2.80 16.80
C ILE A 87 7.11 -4.17 16.13
N SER A 88 7.61 -5.23 16.84
CA SER A 88 7.80 -6.55 16.24
C SER A 88 6.62 -7.49 16.39
N ARG A 89 5.78 -7.32 17.43
CA ARG A 89 4.71 -8.27 17.74
C ARG A 89 3.33 -7.63 17.90
N LYS A 90 3.18 -6.70 18.84
CA LYS A 90 1.86 -6.23 19.28
C LYS A 90 1.89 -4.73 19.63
N PRO A 91 1.57 -3.86 18.67
CA PRO A 91 1.57 -2.40 18.89
C PRO A 91 0.52 -1.93 19.89
N ASN A 92 -0.63 -2.61 19.94
CA ASN A 92 -1.76 -2.32 20.82
C ASN A 92 -2.50 -3.62 21.23
N THR A 93 -3.62 -3.54 21.91
CA THR A 93 -4.34 -4.70 22.46
C THR A 93 -5.15 -5.48 21.43
N TRP A 94 -5.43 -4.90 20.26
CA TRP A 94 -6.32 -5.46 19.23
C TRP A 94 -5.69 -5.72 17.87
N GLN A 95 -4.44 -5.27 17.62
CA GLN A 95 -3.74 -5.48 16.35
C GLN A 95 -2.43 -6.24 16.55
N THR A 96 -2.12 -7.09 15.61
CA THR A 96 -0.78 -7.63 15.39
C THR A 96 0.12 -6.58 14.75
N SER A 97 1.43 -6.78 14.79
CA SER A 97 2.39 -5.90 14.11
C SER A 97 2.20 -5.90 12.58
N PHE A 98 1.73 -7.03 12.02
CA PHE A 98 1.40 -7.13 10.59
C PHE A 98 0.21 -6.22 10.24
N GLU A 99 -0.93 -6.41 10.90
CA GLU A 99 -2.16 -5.63 10.68
C GLU A 99 -1.94 -4.13 10.88
N PHE A 100 -1.15 -3.76 11.87
CA PHE A 100 -0.83 -2.36 12.14
C PHE A 100 -0.01 -1.72 11.00
N ARG A 101 1.00 -2.43 10.49
CA ARG A 101 1.82 -1.96 9.37
C ARG A 101 1.04 -1.95 8.06
N GLU A 102 0.20 -2.96 7.84
CA GLU A 102 -0.70 -3.01 6.70
C GLU A 102 -1.63 -1.79 6.69
N ASN A 103 -2.33 -1.52 7.78
CA ASN A 103 -3.17 -0.33 7.94
C ASN A 103 -2.37 0.97 7.71
N MET A 104 -1.16 1.05 8.26
CA MET A 104 -0.26 2.19 8.08
C MET A 104 0.06 2.44 6.60
N ILE A 105 0.43 1.40 5.87
CA ILE A 105 0.78 1.52 4.45
C ILE A 105 -0.46 1.84 3.61
N PHE A 106 -1.62 1.25 3.90
CA PHE A 106 -2.88 1.62 3.23
C PHE A 106 -3.19 3.10 3.39
N GLN A 107 -3.15 3.63 4.62
CA GLN A 107 -3.42 5.04 4.86
C GLN A 107 -2.34 5.94 4.24
N ALA A 108 -1.06 5.68 4.50
CA ALA A 108 0.03 6.50 3.97
C ALA A 108 0.16 6.39 2.45
N GLY A 109 -0.12 5.24 1.86
CA GLY A 109 -0.09 5.02 0.41
C GLY A 109 -1.26 5.67 -0.32
N LEU A 110 -2.45 5.67 0.25
CA LEU A 110 -3.67 6.22 -0.35
C LEU A 110 -3.82 7.71 -0.08
N LEU A 111 -3.73 8.09 1.21
CA LEU A 111 -3.99 9.45 1.72
C LEU A 111 -2.72 10.25 1.98
N GLY A 112 -1.55 9.65 1.73
CA GLY A 112 -0.27 10.29 1.96
C GLY A 112 0.17 10.35 3.42
N ASN A 113 -0.70 10.05 4.37
CA ASN A 113 -0.42 10.25 5.79
C ASN A 113 -1.03 9.14 6.64
N PHE A 114 -0.29 8.71 7.66
CA PHE A 114 -0.77 7.84 8.71
C PHE A 114 -0.45 8.46 10.07
N TYR A 115 -1.36 8.34 11.01
CA TYR A 115 -1.22 8.92 12.35
C TYR A 115 -1.49 7.87 13.41
N ALA A 116 -0.63 7.84 14.43
CA ALA A 116 -0.84 7.02 15.62
C ALA A 116 -0.48 7.79 16.88
N PHE A 117 -1.31 7.66 17.91
CA PHE A 117 -1.04 8.20 19.23
C PHE A 117 0.02 7.36 19.94
N LYS A 118 1.06 8.01 20.45
CA LYS A 118 2.09 7.39 21.30
C LYS A 118 1.61 7.39 22.75
N ASN A 119 0.98 6.29 23.18
CA ASN A 119 0.60 6.13 24.59
C ASN A 119 1.87 5.90 25.42
N ARG A 120 2.27 6.90 26.17
CA ARG A 120 3.50 6.88 26.98
C ARG A 120 3.19 6.90 28.47
N SER A 121 4.02 6.19 29.23
CA SER A 121 4.05 6.30 30.69
C SER A 121 5.49 6.26 31.17
N ARG A 122 5.86 7.21 32.03
CA ARG A 122 7.23 7.36 32.57
C ARG A 122 8.29 7.37 31.46
N GLY A 123 8.04 8.09 30.35
CA GLY A 123 8.96 8.21 29.21
C GLY A 123 8.94 7.02 28.24
N LYS A 124 8.39 5.86 28.61
CA LYS A 124 8.35 4.65 27.76
C LYS A 124 7.05 4.56 26.98
N ILE A 125 7.11 4.16 25.71
CA ILE A 125 5.94 3.87 24.90
C ILE A 125 5.35 2.54 25.39
N LEU A 126 4.05 2.55 25.69
CA LEU A 126 3.29 1.36 26.12
C LEU A 126 2.50 0.75 24.97
N SER A 127 1.98 1.59 24.08
CA SER A 127 1.20 1.17 22.90
C SER A 127 1.14 2.28 21.86
N LEU A 128 0.87 1.89 20.61
CA LEU A 128 0.62 2.76 19.49
C LEU A 128 -0.83 2.59 19.05
N VAL A 129 -1.60 3.67 19.08
CA VAL A 129 -3.03 3.69 18.77
C VAL A 129 -3.23 4.42 17.45
N PRO A 130 -3.57 3.72 16.36
CA PRO A 130 -3.81 4.37 15.07
C PRO A 130 -5.08 5.20 15.12
N PHE A 131 -5.10 6.30 14.37
CA PHE A 131 -6.29 7.09 14.12
C PHE A 131 -6.95 6.66 12.82
N GLU A 132 -8.29 6.80 12.79
CA GLU A 132 -9.05 6.56 11.57
C GLU A 132 -8.72 7.60 10.49
N PRO A 133 -8.77 7.20 9.21
CA PRO A 133 -8.53 8.10 8.09
C PRO A 133 -9.40 9.36 8.14
N GLY A 134 -8.80 10.52 7.93
CA GLY A 134 -9.53 11.79 7.88
C GLY A 134 -9.91 12.41 9.23
N THR A 135 -9.57 11.76 10.36
CA THR A 135 -9.88 12.30 11.69
C THR A 135 -8.83 13.27 12.22
N VAL A 136 -7.66 13.32 11.58
CA VAL A 136 -6.52 14.15 12.02
C VAL A 136 -6.29 15.31 11.07
N ILE A 137 -6.23 16.52 11.61
CA ILE A 137 -5.87 17.74 10.89
C ILE A 137 -4.52 18.22 11.40
N VAL A 138 -3.59 18.46 10.48
CA VAL A 138 -2.26 18.98 10.79
C VAL A 138 -2.32 20.51 10.79
N GLU A 139 -1.87 21.12 11.87
CA GLU A 139 -1.74 22.56 12.00
C GLU A 139 -0.29 22.94 12.29
N VAL A 140 0.13 24.07 11.76
CA VAL A 140 1.46 24.65 11.99
C VAL A 140 1.28 26.05 12.57
N ASP A 141 1.85 26.27 13.75
CA ASP A 141 1.79 27.56 14.39
C ASP A 141 2.77 28.56 13.73
N GLN A 142 2.72 29.84 14.14
CA GLN A 142 3.61 30.90 13.63
C GLN A 142 5.10 30.64 13.92
N LYS A 143 5.39 29.81 14.91
CA LYS A 143 6.75 29.38 15.27
C LYS A 143 7.18 28.11 14.53
N ARG A 144 6.37 27.65 13.57
CA ARG A 144 6.56 26.39 12.80
C ARG A 144 6.49 25.13 13.65
N ASN A 145 5.84 25.16 14.81
CA ASN A 145 5.59 23.95 15.60
C ASN A 145 4.37 23.22 15.03
N LEU A 146 4.52 21.90 14.89
CA LEU A 146 3.42 21.02 14.47
C LEU A 146 2.47 20.75 15.63
N GLN A 147 1.18 20.83 15.34
CA GLN A 147 0.09 20.43 16.22
C GLN A 147 -0.90 19.58 15.42
N TYR A 148 -1.52 18.63 16.09
CA TYR A 148 -2.49 17.73 15.48
C TYR A 148 -3.83 17.90 16.14
N LYS A 149 -4.83 18.33 15.39
CA LYS A 149 -6.22 18.34 15.84
C LYS A 149 -6.86 17.02 15.46
N VAL A 150 -7.40 16.35 16.44
CA VAL A 150 -8.06 15.05 16.27
C VAL A 150 -9.50 15.18 16.71
N THR A 151 -10.41 14.67 15.88
CA THR A 151 -11.83 14.57 16.22
C THR A 151 -12.09 13.21 16.82
N ILE A 152 -12.45 13.18 18.10
CA ILE A 152 -12.80 11.95 18.86
C ILE A 152 -14.18 12.18 19.47
N ASP A 153 -15.12 11.28 19.19
CA ASP A 153 -16.51 11.36 19.68
C ASP A 153 -17.19 12.71 19.42
N GLY A 154 -16.87 13.32 18.26
CA GLY A 154 -17.41 14.64 17.87
C GLY A 154 -16.73 15.85 18.49
N GLU A 155 -15.78 15.66 19.41
CA GLU A 155 -14.99 16.72 20.02
C GLU A 155 -13.62 16.86 19.36
N GLN A 156 -13.21 18.09 19.04
CA GLN A 156 -11.86 18.38 18.56
C GLN A 156 -10.89 18.55 19.74
N ARG A 157 -9.76 17.86 19.66
CA ARG A 157 -8.70 17.92 20.65
C ARG A 157 -7.35 18.12 19.98
N THR A 158 -6.49 18.90 20.61
CA THR A 158 -5.13 19.15 20.12
C THR A 158 -4.17 18.18 20.79
N ILE A 159 -3.43 17.44 19.96
CA ILE A 159 -2.37 16.52 20.41
C ILE A 159 -1.04 17.17 20.01
N PRO A 160 -0.10 17.33 20.95
CA PRO A 160 1.23 17.84 20.65
C PRO A 160 2.05 16.86 19.82
N ALA A 161 3.03 17.35 19.07
CA ALA A 161 3.81 16.58 18.13
C ALA A 161 4.61 15.43 18.78
N ASP A 162 5.06 15.61 20.01
CA ASP A 162 5.81 14.59 20.76
C ASP A 162 4.96 13.37 21.12
N MET A 163 3.64 13.50 21.17
CA MET A 163 2.69 12.41 21.43
C MET A 163 2.11 11.80 20.14
N MET A 164 2.39 12.36 18.98
CA MET A 164 1.92 11.86 17.70
C MET A 164 3.06 11.17 16.94
N TRP A 165 2.80 9.97 16.43
CA TRP A 165 3.62 9.37 15.40
C TRP A 165 2.96 9.60 14.04
N HIS A 166 3.57 10.47 13.24
CA HIS A 166 3.10 10.81 11.91
C HIS A 166 4.03 10.20 10.87
N VAL A 167 3.54 9.22 10.11
CA VAL A 167 4.24 8.60 8.99
C VAL A 167 3.72 9.21 7.70
N LYS A 168 4.63 9.83 6.94
CA LYS A 168 4.30 10.48 5.66
C LYS A 168 4.64 9.55 4.51
N GLY A 169 3.75 9.47 3.51
CA GLY A 169 4.04 8.93 2.20
C GLY A 169 5.02 9.82 1.41
N PRO A 170 5.13 9.65 0.08
CA PRO A 170 5.82 10.61 -0.78
C PRO A 170 5.32 12.02 -0.48
N SER A 171 6.19 13.02 -0.41
CA SER A 171 5.82 14.35 0.04
C SER A 171 6.41 15.44 -0.86
N TRP A 172 5.57 16.39 -1.25
CA TRP A 172 5.95 17.68 -1.81
C TRP A 172 5.97 18.76 -0.73
N SER A 173 5.14 18.62 0.29
CA SER A 173 5.05 19.52 1.44
C SER A 173 5.97 19.06 2.56
N THR A 174 6.54 19.99 3.32
CA THR A 174 7.33 19.68 4.52
C THR A 174 6.50 18.97 5.60
N TYR A 175 5.20 19.28 5.68
CA TYR A 175 4.35 18.91 6.81
C TYR A 175 3.48 17.68 6.58
N ILE A 176 3.03 17.47 5.34
CA ILE A 176 2.12 16.37 4.97
C ILE A 176 2.62 15.61 3.75
N GLY A 177 2.23 14.34 3.65
CA GLY A 177 2.43 13.52 2.47
C GLY A 177 1.42 13.82 1.36
N MET A 178 1.75 13.40 0.14
CA MET A 178 0.90 13.55 -1.04
C MET A 178 -0.17 12.46 -1.08
N GLU A 179 -1.41 12.86 -1.29
CA GLU A 179 -2.55 11.95 -1.47
C GLU A 179 -2.49 11.29 -2.86
N ALA A 180 -2.18 10.00 -2.92
CA ALA A 180 -2.10 9.30 -4.20
C ALA A 180 -3.41 9.39 -5.00
N VAL A 181 -4.56 9.31 -4.32
CA VAL A 181 -5.89 9.46 -4.96
C VAL A 181 -6.05 10.80 -5.64
N LYS A 182 -5.57 11.88 -5.03
CA LYS A 182 -5.64 13.23 -5.61
C LYS A 182 -4.84 13.32 -6.92
N TYR A 183 -3.65 12.75 -6.94
CA TYR A 183 -2.77 12.81 -8.12
C TYR A 183 -3.14 11.79 -9.20
N ALA A 184 -3.69 10.64 -8.81
CA ALA A 184 -4.18 9.61 -9.74
C ALA A 184 -5.67 9.80 -10.10
N ARG A 185 -6.32 10.87 -9.64
CA ARG A 185 -7.77 11.10 -9.77
C ARG A 185 -8.28 10.98 -11.19
N GLU A 186 -7.56 11.50 -12.17
CA GLU A 186 -7.97 11.46 -13.57
C GLU A 186 -7.97 10.02 -14.10
N ALA A 187 -6.93 9.25 -13.79
CA ALA A 187 -6.85 7.84 -14.20
C ALA A 187 -7.93 6.99 -13.48
N ILE A 188 -8.12 7.21 -12.18
CA ILE A 188 -9.14 6.50 -11.39
C ILE A 188 -10.55 6.86 -11.88
N GLY A 189 -10.83 8.16 -12.11
CA GLY A 189 -12.12 8.63 -12.60
C GLY A 189 -12.46 8.08 -13.97
N LEU A 190 -11.48 7.99 -14.86
CA LEU A 190 -11.68 7.38 -16.19
C LEU A 190 -11.92 5.87 -16.07
N ALA A 191 -11.20 5.16 -15.21
CA ALA A 191 -11.42 3.74 -14.96
C ALA A 191 -12.85 3.46 -14.45
N ILE A 192 -13.34 4.27 -13.51
CA ILE A 192 -14.73 4.19 -13.00
C ILE A 192 -15.74 4.41 -14.14
N ASN A 193 -15.54 5.44 -14.96
CA ASN A 193 -16.44 5.73 -16.09
C ASN A 193 -16.49 4.60 -17.12
N ILE A 194 -15.36 4.02 -17.46
CA ILE A 194 -15.29 2.88 -18.38
C ILE A 194 -16.07 1.70 -17.80
N GLU A 195 -15.89 1.40 -16.52
CA GLU A 195 -16.59 0.32 -15.83
C GLU A 195 -18.09 0.57 -15.74
N GLU A 196 -18.52 1.77 -15.35
CA GLU A 196 -19.94 2.15 -15.31
C GLU A 196 -20.60 2.07 -16.69
N SER A 197 -19.91 2.52 -17.74
CA SER A 197 -20.42 2.49 -19.11
C SER A 197 -20.58 1.03 -19.59
N GLN A 198 -19.61 0.16 -19.30
CA GLN A 198 -19.72 -1.25 -19.62
C GLN A 198 -20.83 -1.93 -18.83
N ASN A 199 -20.95 -1.64 -17.53
CA ASN A 199 -22.02 -2.18 -16.69
C ASN A 199 -23.39 -1.76 -17.19
N LYS A 200 -23.59 -0.50 -17.60
CA LYS A 200 -24.83 -0.02 -18.23
C LYS A 200 -25.12 -0.75 -19.54
N LEU A 201 -24.09 -0.92 -20.40
CA LEU A 201 -24.22 -1.65 -21.65
C LEU A 201 -24.65 -3.12 -21.41
N HIS A 202 -24.02 -3.77 -20.44
CA HIS A 202 -24.39 -5.15 -20.06
C HIS A 202 -25.73 -5.24 -19.35
N ALA A 203 -26.08 -4.26 -18.51
CA ALA A 203 -27.37 -4.23 -17.80
C ALA A 203 -28.55 -3.98 -18.72
N SER A 204 -28.42 -3.05 -19.66
CA SER A 204 -29.49 -2.73 -20.60
C SER A 204 -29.77 -3.83 -21.61
N GLY A 205 -28.81 -4.77 -21.81
CA GLY A 205 -28.97 -5.87 -22.78
C GLY A 205 -29.04 -5.42 -24.23
N VAL A 206 -28.89 -4.12 -24.46
CA VAL A 206 -28.97 -3.49 -25.77
C VAL A 206 -27.58 -3.18 -26.25
N GLN A 207 -27.00 -4.13 -26.95
CA GLN A 207 -25.84 -3.86 -27.81
C GLN A 207 -26.25 -3.08 -29.07
N THR A 208 -27.39 -2.40 -29.00
CA THR A 208 -28.03 -1.83 -30.17
C THR A 208 -28.19 -0.32 -30.08
N SER A 209 -27.11 0.36 -30.39
CA SER A 209 -27.30 1.60 -31.13
C SER A 209 -27.64 1.21 -32.56
N GLY A 210 -28.88 1.00 -32.84
CA GLY A 210 -29.38 0.67 -34.19
C GLY A 210 -30.57 1.54 -34.50
N ILE A 211 -30.81 1.76 -35.78
CA ILE A 211 -31.96 2.50 -36.27
C ILE A 211 -33.04 1.50 -36.63
N TYR A 212 -34.21 1.61 -35.98
CA TYR A 212 -35.43 0.95 -36.43
C TYR A 212 -36.07 1.83 -37.47
N SER A 213 -36.00 1.44 -38.73
CA SER A 213 -36.70 2.10 -39.83
C SER A 213 -38.03 1.42 -40.05
N VAL A 214 -39.11 2.19 -40.09
CA VAL A 214 -40.47 1.72 -40.33
C VAL A 214 -40.96 2.39 -41.59
N ASP A 215 -41.65 1.65 -42.47
CA ASP A 215 -42.28 2.22 -43.67
C ASP A 215 -43.45 3.08 -43.27
N GLY A 216 -43.33 4.39 -43.44
CA GLY A 216 -44.37 5.40 -43.18
C GLY A 216 -44.03 6.35 -42.03
N ALA A 217 -44.71 7.49 -41.96
CA ALA A 217 -44.56 8.48 -40.92
C ALA A 217 -45.26 8.02 -39.62
N LEU A 218 -44.51 7.86 -38.54
CA LEU A 218 -45.05 7.61 -37.19
C LEU A 218 -45.49 8.93 -36.55
N ASN A 219 -46.68 8.94 -35.96
CA ASN A 219 -47.05 10.04 -35.08
C ASN A 219 -46.32 9.86 -33.72
N GLN A 220 -46.29 10.93 -32.91
CA GLN A 220 -45.53 10.94 -31.66
C GLN A 220 -45.96 9.84 -30.68
N LYS A 221 -47.26 9.52 -30.63
CA LYS A 221 -47.80 8.46 -29.78
C LYS A 221 -47.33 7.08 -30.24
N GLN A 222 -47.40 6.81 -31.54
CA GLN A 222 -46.95 5.55 -32.13
C GLN A 222 -45.43 5.31 -31.94
N ALA A 223 -44.64 6.41 -32.01
CA ALA A 223 -43.19 6.32 -31.74
C ALA A 223 -42.93 5.97 -30.27
N THR A 224 -43.64 6.61 -29.34
CA THR A 224 -43.49 6.33 -27.90
C THR A 224 -43.95 4.92 -27.56
N ASP A 225 -45.09 4.47 -28.09
CA ASP A 225 -45.62 3.11 -27.86
C ASP A 225 -44.66 2.03 -28.42
N LEU A 226 -44.06 2.29 -29.58
CA LEU A 226 -43.06 1.40 -30.17
C LEU A 226 -41.76 1.33 -29.34
N MET A 227 -41.27 2.47 -28.86
CA MET A 227 -40.10 2.51 -27.96
C MET A 227 -40.37 1.74 -26.69
N GLN A 228 -41.49 1.98 -26.02
CA GLN A 228 -41.85 1.32 -24.78
C GLN A 228 -42.05 -0.19 -25.00
N TRP A 229 -42.59 -0.61 -26.12
CA TRP A 229 -42.73 -2.01 -26.49
C TRP A 229 -41.37 -2.69 -26.73
N ILE A 230 -40.43 -2.02 -27.39
CA ILE A 230 -39.07 -2.47 -27.63
C ILE A 230 -38.35 -2.61 -26.30
N GLU A 231 -38.37 -1.59 -25.42
CA GLU A 231 -37.73 -1.61 -24.11
C GLU A 231 -38.22 -2.77 -23.24
N THR A 232 -39.54 -2.99 -23.21
CA THR A 232 -40.17 -4.06 -22.42
C THR A 232 -39.76 -5.45 -22.92
N ARG A 233 -39.51 -5.61 -24.21
CA ARG A 233 -39.17 -6.90 -24.84
C ARG A 233 -37.66 -7.20 -24.87
N ILE A 234 -36.83 -6.17 -24.90
CA ILE A 234 -35.38 -6.34 -24.96
C ILE A 234 -34.78 -6.37 -23.55
N GLY A 235 -35.44 -5.78 -22.54
CA GLY A 235 -34.97 -5.69 -21.16
C GLY A 235 -35.20 -6.98 -20.34
N GLY A 236 -34.41 -7.16 -19.28
CA GLY A 236 -34.61 -8.19 -18.25
C GLY A 236 -34.44 -9.63 -18.72
N SER A 237 -35.35 -10.52 -18.31
CA SER A 237 -35.33 -11.96 -18.60
C SER A 237 -35.66 -12.33 -20.06
N ASN A 238 -36.04 -11.36 -20.90
CA ASN A 238 -36.37 -11.57 -22.30
C ASN A 238 -35.18 -11.38 -23.25
N ARG A 239 -33.98 -11.15 -22.74
CA ARG A 239 -32.73 -11.16 -23.51
C ARG A 239 -32.66 -12.46 -24.33
N HIS A 240 -32.25 -12.41 -25.53
CA HIS A 240 -32.10 -13.57 -26.44
C HIS A 240 -33.40 -14.16 -27.01
N LYS A 241 -34.58 -13.62 -26.72
CA LYS A 241 -35.80 -14.01 -27.43
C LYS A 241 -35.90 -13.29 -28.77
N PRO A 242 -36.33 -13.96 -29.83
CA PRO A 242 -36.49 -13.33 -31.13
C PRO A 242 -37.55 -12.19 -31.03
N LEU A 243 -37.17 -11.02 -31.57
CA LEU A 243 -38.02 -9.88 -31.64
C LEU A 243 -38.83 -9.95 -32.94
N VAL A 244 -40.14 -10.08 -32.84
CA VAL A 244 -41.05 -10.02 -34.01
C VAL A 244 -41.59 -8.59 -34.11
N VAL A 245 -41.25 -7.91 -35.20
CA VAL A 245 -41.69 -6.54 -35.47
C VAL A 245 -42.60 -6.56 -36.67
N ASP A 246 -43.74 -5.95 -36.54
CA ASP A 246 -44.74 -5.79 -37.59
C ASP A 246 -44.45 -4.60 -38.51
N ARG A 247 -45.13 -4.52 -39.67
CA ARG A 247 -45.05 -3.41 -40.60
C ARG A 247 -43.70 -3.12 -41.27
N GLY A 248 -42.97 -4.16 -41.66
CA GLY A 248 -41.76 -3.97 -42.46
C GLY A 248 -40.60 -3.26 -41.78
N ALA A 249 -40.63 -3.17 -40.45
CA ALA A 249 -39.54 -2.54 -39.69
C ALA A 249 -38.20 -3.21 -39.96
N LYS A 250 -37.23 -2.45 -40.43
CA LYS A 250 -35.84 -2.91 -40.65
C LYS A 250 -34.97 -2.37 -39.52
N PHE A 251 -34.26 -3.28 -38.87
CA PHE A 251 -33.22 -2.93 -37.91
C PHE A 251 -31.90 -2.81 -38.63
N THR A 252 -31.29 -1.63 -38.61
CA THR A 252 -29.95 -1.44 -39.13
C THR A 252 -29.03 -1.22 -37.91
N PRO A 253 -28.20 -2.22 -37.53
CA PRO A 253 -27.26 -2.02 -36.45
C PRO A 253 -26.22 -0.99 -36.85
N ILE A 254 -25.97 -0.02 -35.97
CA ILE A 254 -24.78 0.82 -36.07
C ILE A 254 -23.64 -0.05 -35.57
N SER A 255 -22.84 -0.63 -36.47
CA SER A 255 -21.76 -1.55 -36.12
C SER A 255 -20.67 -0.81 -35.34
N MET A 256 -20.46 -1.18 -34.08
CA MET A 256 -19.38 -0.70 -33.23
C MET A 256 -18.20 -1.70 -33.16
N SER A 257 -17.95 -2.47 -34.23
CA SER A 257 -16.96 -3.54 -34.22
C SER A 257 -15.49 -3.08 -33.97
N GLY A 258 -15.20 -1.79 -34.15
CA GLY A 258 -13.91 -1.20 -33.78
C GLY A 258 -13.81 -0.74 -32.31
N ALA A 259 -14.95 -0.50 -31.65
CA ALA A 259 -15.00 0.07 -30.30
C ALA A 259 -14.66 -0.96 -29.21
N ASP A 260 -14.96 -2.23 -29.43
CA ASP A 260 -14.73 -3.27 -28.41
C ASP A 260 -13.23 -3.56 -28.23
N ALA A 261 -12.48 -3.63 -29.34
CA ALA A 261 -11.03 -3.80 -29.27
C ALA A 261 -10.33 -2.59 -28.61
N GLN A 262 -10.74 -1.37 -28.97
CA GLN A 262 -10.24 -0.14 -28.35
C GLN A 262 -10.59 -0.06 -26.86
N THR A 263 -11.75 -0.56 -26.46
CA THR A 263 -12.16 -0.56 -25.05
C THR A 263 -11.29 -1.48 -24.21
N ILE A 264 -10.90 -2.65 -24.72
CA ILE A 264 -9.99 -3.57 -24.04
C ILE A 264 -8.59 -2.93 -23.90
N GLU A 265 -8.10 -2.29 -24.94
CA GLU A 265 -6.81 -1.62 -24.93
C GLU A 265 -6.79 -0.41 -23.99
N ASN A 266 -7.84 0.41 -24.00
CA ASN A 266 -8.02 1.50 -23.05
C ASN A 266 -8.05 1.00 -21.59
N ARG A 267 -8.72 -0.11 -21.34
CA ARG A 267 -8.76 -0.73 -20.00
C ARG A 267 -7.37 -1.18 -19.53
N ARG A 268 -6.58 -1.79 -20.41
CA ARG A 268 -5.18 -2.15 -20.12
C ARG A 268 -4.35 -0.92 -19.82
N PHE A 269 -4.46 0.11 -20.64
CA PHE A 269 -3.74 1.36 -20.43
C PHE A 269 -4.09 2.00 -19.10
N GLN A 270 -5.39 2.00 -18.69
CA GLN A 270 -5.79 2.53 -17.39
C GLN A 270 -5.22 1.73 -16.21
N ILE A 271 -5.14 0.40 -16.32
CA ILE A 271 -4.48 -0.44 -15.32
C ILE A 271 -3.01 -0.03 -15.18
N GLU A 272 -2.30 0.15 -16.29
CA GLU A 272 -0.90 0.57 -16.28
C GLU A 272 -0.69 1.97 -15.70
N GLU A 273 -1.58 2.93 -16.02
CA GLU A 273 -1.55 4.30 -15.47
C GLU A 273 -1.72 4.29 -13.95
N ILE A 274 -2.68 3.52 -13.43
CA ILE A 274 -2.88 3.38 -11.99
C ILE A 274 -1.67 2.68 -11.36
N CYS A 275 -1.16 1.60 -11.95
CA CYS A 275 0.05 0.92 -11.49
C CYS A 275 1.26 1.86 -11.42
N ARG A 276 1.41 2.75 -12.42
CA ARG A 276 2.46 3.77 -12.48
C ARG A 276 2.34 4.78 -11.35
N ALA A 277 1.11 5.22 -11.02
CA ALA A 277 0.86 6.14 -9.92
C ALA A 277 1.28 5.56 -8.56
N PHE A 278 1.06 4.26 -8.34
CA PHE A 278 1.49 3.55 -7.12
C PHE A 278 2.89 2.94 -7.22
N ARG A 279 3.54 3.06 -8.38
CA ARG A 279 4.87 2.47 -8.64
C ARG A 279 4.89 0.95 -8.44
N VAL A 280 3.81 0.28 -8.81
CA VAL A 280 3.66 -1.18 -8.78
C VAL A 280 3.75 -1.70 -10.20
N MET A 281 4.49 -2.79 -10.42
CA MET A 281 4.54 -3.42 -11.73
C MET A 281 3.23 -4.15 -12.01
N PRO A 282 2.63 -4.05 -13.21
CA PRO A 282 1.36 -4.69 -13.54
C PRO A 282 1.34 -6.21 -13.29
N ILE A 283 2.47 -6.89 -13.46
CA ILE A 283 2.60 -8.33 -13.17
C ILE A 283 2.29 -8.67 -11.70
N MET A 284 2.58 -7.75 -10.75
CA MET A 284 2.33 -7.97 -9.33
C MET A 284 0.85 -8.00 -8.96
N ILE A 285 0.01 -7.42 -9.81
CA ILE A 285 -1.46 -7.42 -9.64
C ILE A 285 -2.16 -8.42 -10.57
N GLY A 286 -1.40 -9.35 -11.16
CA GLY A 286 -1.93 -10.39 -12.06
C GLY A 286 -2.10 -9.97 -13.52
N GLN A 287 -1.63 -8.79 -13.91
CA GLN A 287 -1.60 -8.35 -15.30
C GLN A 287 -0.28 -8.79 -15.94
N ALA A 288 -0.25 -10.01 -16.47
CA ALA A 288 0.93 -10.52 -17.13
C ALA A 288 0.89 -10.22 -18.64
N ASP A 289 2.01 -9.75 -19.21
CA ASP A 289 2.22 -9.76 -20.63
C ASP A 289 2.43 -11.20 -21.12
N LYS A 290 1.82 -11.55 -22.25
CA LYS A 290 1.91 -12.90 -22.86
C LYS A 290 3.35 -13.33 -23.17
N ALA A 291 4.31 -12.40 -23.15
CA ALA A 291 5.73 -12.62 -23.46
C ALA A 291 6.61 -12.80 -22.20
N ALA A 292 6.06 -12.73 -20.98
CA ALA A 292 6.85 -12.85 -19.77
C ALA A 292 7.36 -14.28 -19.60
N THR A 293 8.69 -14.46 -19.55
CA THR A 293 9.36 -15.72 -19.21
C THR A 293 9.57 -15.81 -17.70
N TYR A 294 9.80 -17.01 -17.15
CA TYR A 294 10.09 -17.20 -15.73
C TYR A 294 11.29 -16.37 -15.26
N ALA A 295 12.36 -16.30 -16.03
CA ALA A 295 13.54 -15.51 -15.69
C ALA A 295 13.24 -13.99 -15.65
N SER A 296 12.38 -13.48 -16.54
CA SER A 296 11.95 -12.08 -16.52
C SER A 296 11.03 -11.80 -15.33
N ALA A 297 10.21 -12.76 -14.88
CA ALA A 297 9.34 -12.62 -13.72
C ALA A 297 10.15 -12.47 -12.41
N GLU A 298 11.23 -13.23 -12.25
CA GLU A 298 12.13 -13.12 -11.10
C GLU A 298 12.82 -11.75 -11.04
N GLN A 299 13.35 -11.30 -12.18
CA GLN A 299 13.96 -9.96 -12.28
C GLN A 299 12.94 -8.85 -11.98
N MET A 300 11.69 -8.98 -12.44
CA MET A 300 10.62 -8.04 -12.13
C MET A 300 10.27 -8.06 -10.65
N PHE A 301 10.27 -9.23 -10.00
CA PHE A 301 10.07 -9.34 -8.56
C PHE A 301 11.19 -8.63 -7.77
N LEU A 302 12.45 -8.87 -8.12
CA LEU A 302 13.60 -8.18 -7.50
C LEU A 302 13.51 -6.66 -7.72
N ALA A 303 13.14 -6.23 -8.91
CA ALA A 303 12.92 -4.82 -9.21
C ALA A 303 11.77 -4.24 -8.37
N HIS A 304 10.66 -4.98 -8.16
CA HIS A 304 9.59 -4.58 -7.27
C HIS A 304 10.08 -4.41 -5.82
N VAL A 305 10.83 -5.37 -5.28
CA VAL A 305 11.42 -5.26 -3.94
C VAL A 305 12.32 -4.02 -3.86
N THR A 306 13.22 -3.85 -4.81
CA THR A 306 14.21 -2.77 -4.80
C THR A 306 13.58 -1.38 -4.97
N TYR A 307 12.68 -1.23 -5.93
CA TYR A 307 12.18 0.10 -6.32
C TYR A 307 10.85 0.46 -5.66
N THR A 308 10.03 -0.51 -5.25
CA THR A 308 8.73 -0.25 -4.63
C THR A 308 8.78 -0.44 -3.12
N LEU A 309 9.22 -1.61 -2.62
CA LEU A 309 9.16 -1.92 -1.20
C LEU A 309 10.28 -1.26 -0.40
N THR A 310 11.54 -1.28 -0.88
CA THR A 310 12.68 -0.71 -0.15
C THR A 310 12.51 0.78 0.21
N PRO A 311 11.97 1.67 -0.67
CA PRO A 311 11.71 3.06 -0.28
C PRO A 311 10.70 3.19 0.87
N TRP A 312 9.67 2.33 0.94
CA TRP A 312 8.73 2.30 2.06
C TRP A 312 9.40 1.79 3.34
N VAL A 313 10.18 0.72 3.25
CA VAL A 313 10.95 0.15 4.35
C VAL A 313 11.89 1.19 4.94
N SER A 314 12.72 1.86 4.11
CA SER A 314 13.66 2.89 4.57
C SER A 314 12.96 4.08 5.23
N ARG A 315 11.81 4.48 4.69
CA ARG A 315 10.98 5.53 5.28
C ARG A 315 10.47 5.15 6.66
N LEU A 316 10.03 3.91 6.83
CA LEU A 316 9.53 3.41 8.11
C LEU A 316 10.64 3.25 9.13
N GLU A 317 11.80 2.70 8.75
CA GLU A 317 12.98 2.60 9.63
C GLU A 317 13.34 3.97 10.19
N GLN A 318 13.57 4.95 9.32
CA GLN A 318 13.89 6.32 9.75
C GLN A 318 12.77 6.96 10.56
N SER A 319 11.50 6.73 10.20
CA SER A 319 10.37 7.27 10.95
C SER A 319 10.25 6.66 12.35
N ILE A 320 10.54 5.37 12.50
CA ILE A 320 10.59 4.71 13.80
C ILE A 320 11.72 5.27 14.64
N ASP A 321 12.92 5.36 14.10
CA ASP A 321 14.08 5.82 14.82
C ASP A 321 13.91 7.27 15.29
N CYS A 322 13.45 8.17 14.41
CA CYS A 322 13.25 9.58 14.77
C CYS A 322 12.06 9.86 15.70
N ASN A 323 11.02 9.00 15.70
CA ASN A 323 9.78 9.34 16.43
C ASN A 323 9.50 8.45 17.63
N LEU A 324 10.00 7.21 17.65
CA LEU A 324 9.72 6.24 18.70
C LEU A 324 10.90 6.00 19.64
N LEU A 325 12.13 6.23 19.19
CA LEU A 325 13.32 6.24 20.05
C LEU A 325 13.53 7.63 20.63
N THR A 326 14.18 7.68 21.79
CA THR A 326 14.67 8.92 22.39
C THR A 326 16.09 9.23 21.89
N GLU A 327 16.51 10.49 21.96
CA GLU A 327 17.89 10.89 21.60
C GLU A 327 18.96 10.10 22.40
N ASP A 328 18.65 9.80 23.68
CA ASP A 328 19.54 8.96 24.52
C ASP A 328 19.65 7.53 24.00
N GLU A 329 18.52 6.92 23.57
CA GLU A 329 18.52 5.58 23.00
C GLU A 329 19.24 5.54 21.65
N ILE A 330 19.05 6.54 20.79
CA ILE A 330 19.78 6.68 19.53
C ILE A 330 21.28 6.81 19.80
N SER A 331 21.69 7.64 20.76
CA SER A 331 23.09 7.80 21.14
C SER A 331 23.73 6.54 21.72
N GLN A 332 22.92 5.65 22.34
CA GLN A 332 23.34 4.33 22.81
C GLN A 332 23.40 3.27 21.68
N GLY A 333 23.15 3.66 20.44
CA GLY A 333 23.25 2.80 19.27
C GLY A 333 21.99 1.95 18.98
N TYR A 334 20.81 2.31 19.51
CA TYR A 334 19.57 1.63 19.13
C TYR A 334 19.07 2.13 17.78
N TYR A 335 18.60 1.21 16.95
CA TYR A 335 17.97 1.50 15.64
C TYR A 335 17.03 0.37 15.22
N SER A 336 16.08 0.70 14.36
CA SER A 336 15.16 -0.29 13.79
C SER A 336 15.62 -0.77 12.41
N LYS A 337 15.38 -2.03 12.09
CA LYS A 337 15.77 -2.60 10.80
C LYS A 337 14.79 -3.66 10.34
N PHE A 338 14.38 -3.57 9.06
CA PHE A 338 13.65 -4.62 8.36
C PHE A 338 14.61 -5.64 7.74
N ASN A 339 14.29 -6.91 7.86
CA ASN A 339 15.07 -7.98 7.22
C ASN A 339 14.45 -8.35 5.87
N LEU A 340 14.88 -7.69 4.80
CA LEU A 340 14.44 -7.97 3.44
C LEU A 340 15.00 -9.26 2.84
N SER A 341 15.98 -9.90 3.49
CA SER A 341 16.64 -11.10 2.96
C SER A 341 15.65 -12.22 2.64
N GLY A 342 14.55 -12.32 3.41
CA GLY A 342 13.50 -13.31 3.15
C GLY A 342 12.76 -13.12 1.82
N LEU A 343 12.55 -11.88 1.38
CA LEU A 343 11.91 -11.56 0.10
C LEU A 343 12.84 -11.75 -1.10
N MET A 344 14.13 -11.56 -0.90
CA MET A 344 15.14 -11.69 -1.96
C MET A 344 15.61 -13.12 -2.17
N ARG A 345 15.14 -14.05 -1.33
CA ARG A 345 15.49 -15.46 -1.43
C ARG A 345 14.63 -16.13 -2.48
N GLY A 346 15.21 -16.37 -3.65
CA GLY A 346 14.61 -17.15 -4.73
C GLY A 346 14.31 -18.61 -4.36
N ALA A 347 14.16 -19.47 -5.36
CA ALA A 347 13.92 -20.89 -5.17
C ALA A 347 14.94 -21.55 -4.23
N ALA A 348 14.60 -22.70 -3.65
CA ALA A 348 15.47 -23.41 -2.70
C ALA A 348 16.90 -23.63 -3.21
N LYS A 349 17.06 -23.76 -4.53
CA LYS A 349 18.37 -23.88 -5.19
C LYS A 349 19.22 -22.61 -5.03
N ASP A 350 18.62 -21.44 -5.28
CA ASP A 350 19.32 -20.14 -5.22
C ASP A 350 19.70 -19.82 -3.77
N ARG A 351 18.84 -20.21 -2.81
CA ARG A 351 19.14 -20.11 -1.39
C ARG A 351 20.34 -20.98 -1.00
N ALA A 352 20.36 -22.23 -1.44
CA ALA A 352 21.48 -23.13 -1.16
C ALA A 352 22.80 -22.61 -1.74
N GLU A 353 22.75 -22.09 -2.98
CA GLU A 353 23.92 -21.46 -3.62
C GLU A 353 24.37 -20.18 -2.91
N PHE A 354 23.43 -19.34 -2.46
CA PHE A 354 23.74 -18.17 -1.66
C PHE A 354 24.42 -18.54 -0.34
N TYR A 355 23.88 -19.52 0.39
CA TYR A 355 24.49 -19.96 1.66
C TYR A 355 25.84 -20.61 1.46
N ASP A 356 26.04 -21.41 0.41
CA ASP A 356 27.35 -21.99 0.09
C ASP A 356 28.40 -20.89 -0.17
N LYS A 357 28.04 -19.88 -0.96
CA LYS A 357 28.92 -18.72 -1.22
C LYS A 357 29.24 -17.95 0.07
N MET A 358 28.24 -17.62 0.89
CA MET A 358 28.43 -16.88 2.13
C MET A 358 29.26 -17.64 3.14
N TYR A 359 29.08 -18.97 3.25
CA TYR A 359 29.86 -19.84 4.08
C TYR A 359 31.32 -19.88 3.62
N ARG A 360 31.59 -20.09 2.34
CA ARG A 360 32.93 -20.09 1.75
C ARG A 360 33.65 -18.76 1.88
N MET A 361 32.92 -17.66 1.77
CA MET A 361 33.45 -16.29 1.95
C MET A 361 33.67 -15.94 3.43
N LYS A 362 33.40 -16.84 4.37
CA LYS A 362 33.50 -16.63 5.83
C LYS A 362 32.60 -15.50 6.36
N VAL A 363 31.49 -15.20 5.63
CA VAL A 363 30.53 -14.20 6.05
C VAL A 363 29.50 -14.77 7.03
N LEU A 364 29.10 -16.04 6.83
CA LEU A 364 28.17 -16.76 7.68
C LEU A 364 28.77 -18.08 8.16
N ASN A 365 28.54 -18.40 9.44
CA ASN A 365 28.81 -19.72 9.99
C ASN A 365 27.56 -20.64 9.88
N PRO A 366 27.69 -21.96 10.08
CA PRO A 366 26.58 -22.90 9.99
C PRO A 366 25.42 -22.59 10.94
N ASN A 367 25.70 -22.13 12.17
CA ASN A 367 24.66 -21.80 13.13
C ASN A 367 23.89 -20.52 12.77
N GLU A 368 24.56 -19.57 12.12
CA GLU A 368 23.88 -18.38 11.57
C GLU A 368 22.96 -18.74 10.39
N ILE A 369 23.44 -19.63 9.49
CA ILE A 369 22.62 -20.16 8.39
C ILE A 369 21.40 -20.90 8.94
N ARG A 370 21.59 -21.77 9.94
CA ARG A 370 20.49 -22.47 10.62
C ARG A 370 19.51 -21.50 11.29
N GLY A 371 20.01 -20.44 11.90
CA GLY A 371 19.16 -19.38 12.47
C GLY A 371 18.35 -18.62 11.43
N LEU A 372 18.87 -18.46 10.22
CA LEU A 372 18.16 -17.89 9.09
C LEU A 372 17.03 -18.80 8.57
N GLU A 373 17.18 -20.12 8.73
CA GLU A 373 16.19 -21.14 8.37
C GLU A 373 15.34 -21.59 9.58
N GLU A 374 15.39 -20.86 10.71
CA GLU A 374 14.67 -21.16 11.96
C GLU A 374 14.98 -22.54 12.58
N MET A 375 16.17 -23.08 12.30
CA MET A 375 16.66 -24.33 12.84
C MET A 375 17.47 -24.10 14.13
N ASN A 376 17.44 -25.08 15.04
CA ASN A 376 18.22 -25.03 16.26
C ASN A 376 19.71 -25.06 15.98
N LYS A 377 20.50 -24.36 16.80
CA LYS A 377 21.95 -24.41 16.77
C LYS A 377 22.44 -25.82 17.12
N TYR A 378 23.65 -26.16 16.69
CA TYR A 378 24.37 -27.35 17.09
C TYR A 378 25.80 -27.00 17.53
N ASP A 379 26.43 -27.86 18.34
CA ASP A 379 27.78 -27.65 18.88
C ASP A 379 28.83 -27.72 17.77
N GLY A 380 29.73 -26.73 17.72
CA GLY A 380 30.73 -26.59 16.65
C GLY A 380 30.25 -25.85 15.40
N GLY A 381 28.96 -25.45 15.33
CA GLY A 381 28.42 -24.73 14.18
C GLY A 381 28.70 -23.22 14.17
N ASP A 382 29.35 -22.68 15.21
CA ASP A 382 29.72 -21.26 15.27
C ASP A 382 31.09 -20.97 14.64
N GLU A 383 31.81 -22.04 14.18
CA GLU A 383 33.09 -21.91 13.49
C GLU A 383 32.90 -21.47 12.02
N TYR A 384 33.78 -20.58 11.57
CA TYR A 384 33.78 -20.16 10.16
C TYR A 384 34.55 -21.15 9.29
N TYR A 385 34.21 -21.20 7.98
CA TYR A 385 34.84 -22.09 7.02
C TYR A 385 36.36 -21.91 6.99
N ILE A 386 37.09 -23.02 7.13
CA ILE A 386 38.53 -23.08 6.95
C ILE A 386 38.81 -23.92 5.70
N GLU A 387 39.52 -23.37 4.73
CA GLU A 387 39.92 -24.13 3.53
C GLU A 387 40.72 -25.37 3.91
N PRO A 388 40.34 -26.55 3.38
CA PRO A 388 41.14 -27.76 3.57
C PRO A 388 42.59 -27.54 3.10
N GLY A 389 43.54 -27.63 4.00
CA GLY A 389 44.98 -27.40 3.71
C GLY A 389 45.56 -26.08 4.23
N SER A 390 44.73 -25.11 4.65
CA SER A 390 45.24 -23.84 5.22
C SER A 390 45.72 -23.97 6.68
N GLN A 391 45.36 -25.04 7.38
CA GLN A 391 45.80 -25.31 8.74
C GLN A 391 47.28 -25.70 8.83
N LEU A 392 47.89 -26.22 7.75
CA LEU A 392 49.30 -26.65 7.76
C LEU A 392 50.31 -25.49 7.74
N LEU A 393 49.88 -24.25 7.55
CA LEU A 393 50.78 -23.09 7.51
C LEU A 393 50.91 -22.34 8.84
N ASN A 394 49.98 -22.56 9.79
CA ASN A 394 50.04 -21.88 11.10
C ASN A 394 50.79 -22.69 12.20
N ASP A 395 50.90 -24.00 12.08
CA ASP A 395 51.61 -24.83 13.09
C ASP A 395 53.12 -24.72 13.01
N ASN A 396 53.67 -24.11 11.94
CA ASN A 396 55.14 -23.93 11.81
C ASN A 396 55.66 -22.59 12.38
N LYS A 397 54.84 -21.79 13.06
CA LYS A 397 55.27 -20.52 13.66
C LYS A 397 55.42 -20.56 15.19
N THR A 398 55.19 -21.72 15.82
CA THR A 398 55.31 -21.85 17.30
C THR A 398 56.44 -22.80 17.74
N SER A 399 57.40 -23.05 16.86
CA SER A 399 58.66 -23.81 17.25
C SER A 399 59.85 -23.07 16.69
N GLU A 400 60.15 -21.88 17.24
CA GLU A 400 61.48 -21.30 17.35
C GLU A 400 61.58 -20.44 18.61
#